data_636939b212f81f8ba42b63877a44bd3f
#
_entry.id   636939b212f81f8ba42b63877a44bd3f
#
_cell.length_a   1.000
_cell.length_b   1.000
_cell.length_c   1.000
_cell.angle_alpha   90.00
_cell.angle_beta   90.00
_cell.angle_gamma   90.00
#
_symmetry.space_group_name_H-M   'P 1'
#
loop_
_entity.id
_entity.type
_entity.pdbx_description
1 polymer ?
#
loop_
_entity_poly.entity_id
_entity_poly.type
_entity_poly.pdbx_seq_one_letter_code
_entity_poly.pdbx_strand_id
1 'polypeptide(L)'
;MQPLLTIICTAYNHEKFIKQTLDGFVMQKTNFKFEVLIHDDASTDKTAEIIKEYQEKYPDIIKPIFQTENQFSQGIPILKKYVYPQVKGKYVALCEGDDYWIDQNKLQKQVDFLETNPEYSVCFHPVKFIYEDKPNKTNIYPSKKILKENLTFEKLLKVNFIQTNSVVYRWRFDSVNFDNILVPGILPGDWYLHLCHAKVGKIAVINDVMSVYRRHSGGVWTDTDATNKNLHRRHGLKEIKMYNSVYEILADKSEKYLCETYLPVFKQIVDNYYSFGDVDKIAEIKSLYPEIFEKALQFQNPMGKKLKKYKKYYTILLIVSIILFLLNVIQLICLLD
;
A
#
# COMPACT_ATOMS: atom_id res chain seq x y z
N MET A 1 29.02 -8.33 15.73
CA MET A 1 28.41 -7.00 15.74
C MET A 1 26.98 -7.13 15.26
N GLN A 2 26.03 -6.54 15.97
CA GLN A 2 24.59 -6.54 15.63
C GLN A 2 24.36 -5.73 14.35
N PRO A 3 23.44 -6.12 13.45
CA PRO A 3 23.12 -5.33 12.26
C PRO A 3 22.49 -3.99 12.64
N LEU A 4 22.82 -2.93 11.91
CA LEU A 4 22.21 -1.61 12.08
C LEU A 4 20.85 -1.53 11.40
N LEU A 5 20.66 -2.31 10.32
CA LEU A 5 19.42 -2.35 9.55
C LEU A 5 18.97 -3.80 9.31
N THR A 6 17.68 -4.04 9.47
CA THR A 6 17.02 -5.29 9.09
C THR A 6 16.13 -5.03 7.87
N ILE A 7 16.34 -5.79 6.78
CA ILE A 7 15.41 -5.84 5.65
C ILE A 7 14.36 -6.90 5.95
N ILE A 8 13.08 -6.59 5.76
CA ILE A 8 11.97 -7.53 5.86
C ILE A 8 11.45 -7.81 4.46
N CYS A 9 11.45 -9.10 4.09
CA CYS A 9 10.94 -9.60 2.83
C CYS A 9 9.94 -10.72 3.08
N THR A 10 8.78 -10.65 2.43
CA THR A 10 7.79 -11.74 2.41
C THR A 10 7.75 -12.35 1.02
N ALA A 11 7.66 -13.67 0.93
CA ALA A 11 7.61 -14.42 -0.32
C ALA A 11 6.56 -15.54 -0.24
N TYR A 12 5.84 -15.73 -1.35
CA TYR A 12 4.99 -16.88 -1.58
C TYR A 12 4.79 -17.11 -3.08
N ASN A 13 5.35 -18.21 -3.61
CA ASN A 13 5.31 -18.56 -5.03
C ASN A 13 5.87 -17.46 -5.95
N HIS A 14 7.06 -16.96 -5.62
CA HIS A 14 7.77 -15.91 -6.34
C HIS A 14 8.99 -16.44 -7.11
N GLU A 15 9.01 -17.70 -7.56
CA GLU A 15 10.19 -18.31 -8.25
C GLU A 15 10.69 -17.47 -9.44
N LYS A 16 9.79 -16.78 -10.15
CA LYS A 16 10.13 -15.91 -11.29
C LYS A 16 10.80 -14.61 -10.91
N PHE A 17 10.66 -14.17 -9.66
CA PHE A 17 10.99 -12.82 -9.22
C PHE A 17 12.06 -12.81 -8.12
N ILE A 18 11.98 -13.75 -7.18
CA ILE A 18 12.75 -13.73 -5.92
C ILE A 18 14.26 -13.60 -6.13
N LYS A 19 14.79 -14.20 -7.20
CA LYS A 19 16.22 -14.08 -7.52
C LYS A 19 16.64 -12.62 -7.70
N GLN A 20 15.87 -11.86 -8.49
CA GLN A 20 16.17 -10.43 -8.73
C GLN A 20 15.99 -9.59 -7.46
N THR A 21 15.04 -9.94 -6.60
CA THR A 21 14.86 -9.33 -5.29
C THR A 21 16.10 -9.52 -4.41
N LEU A 22 16.58 -10.77 -4.32
CA LEU A 22 17.76 -11.12 -3.53
C LEU A 22 19.04 -10.49 -4.08
N ASP A 23 19.20 -10.44 -5.41
CA ASP A 23 20.30 -9.72 -6.06
C ASP A 23 20.30 -8.23 -5.66
N GLY A 24 19.10 -7.60 -5.60
CA GLY A 24 18.91 -6.23 -5.14
C GLY A 24 19.33 -6.00 -3.68
N PHE A 25 19.19 -7.01 -2.82
CA PHE A 25 19.61 -6.93 -1.42
C PHE A 25 21.12 -7.12 -1.28
N VAL A 26 21.69 -8.16 -1.87
CA VAL A 26 23.12 -8.47 -1.69
C VAL A 26 24.06 -7.51 -2.44
N MET A 27 23.57 -6.75 -3.43
CA MET A 27 24.35 -5.72 -4.09
C MET A 27 24.55 -4.46 -3.26
N GLN A 28 23.82 -4.30 -2.12
CA GLN A 28 23.86 -3.07 -1.32
C GLN A 28 25.26 -2.81 -0.76
N LYS A 29 25.75 -1.60 -0.96
CA LYS A 29 27.03 -1.10 -0.44
C LYS A 29 26.77 -0.18 0.75
N THR A 30 27.17 -0.64 1.94
CA THR A 30 26.96 0.10 3.19
C THR A 30 28.23 0.10 4.03
N ASN A 31 28.44 1.14 4.82
CA ASN A 31 29.49 1.21 5.84
C ASN A 31 29.03 0.59 7.18
N PHE A 32 27.86 -0.01 7.22
CA PHE A 32 27.26 -0.70 8.37
C PHE A 32 26.83 -2.11 7.98
N LYS A 33 26.62 -2.97 8.99
CA LYS A 33 26.07 -4.32 8.78
C LYS A 33 24.55 -4.27 8.66
N PHE A 34 24.00 -5.05 7.76
CA PHE A 34 22.56 -5.30 7.63
C PHE A 34 22.26 -6.80 7.51
N GLU A 35 21.04 -7.18 7.80
CA GLU A 35 20.51 -8.52 7.60
C GLU A 35 19.19 -8.47 6.83
N VAL A 36 18.80 -9.62 6.25
CA VAL A 36 17.55 -9.79 5.52
C VAL A 36 16.76 -10.92 6.15
N LEU A 37 15.67 -10.60 6.82
CA LEU A 37 14.70 -11.59 7.27
C LEU A 37 13.72 -11.88 6.12
N ILE A 38 13.79 -13.10 5.58
CA ILE A 38 12.92 -13.53 4.47
C ILE A 38 11.94 -14.56 5.00
N HIS A 39 10.66 -14.19 5.02
CA HIS A 39 9.58 -15.10 5.37
C HIS A 39 9.02 -15.74 4.09
N ASP A 40 9.27 -17.03 3.92
CA ASP A 40 8.64 -17.86 2.89
C ASP A 40 7.42 -18.57 3.47
N ASP A 41 6.24 -18.26 2.96
CA ASP A 41 4.96 -18.72 3.50
C ASP A 41 4.53 -20.07 2.90
N ALA A 42 5.43 -21.06 2.95
CA ALA A 42 5.28 -22.42 2.40
C ALA A 42 5.05 -22.39 0.86
N SER A 43 5.95 -21.75 0.13
CA SER A 43 5.93 -21.76 -1.34
C SER A 43 5.96 -23.19 -1.88
N THR A 44 5.19 -23.44 -2.93
CA THR A 44 5.08 -24.74 -3.62
C THR A 44 5.89 -24.80 -4.92
N ASP A 45 6.46 -23.65 -5.34
CA ASP A 45 7.38 -23.51 -6.46
C ASP A 45 8.85 -23.50 -5.99
N LYS A 46 9.78 -23.07 -6.84
CA LYS A 46 11.21 -23.01 -6.50
C LYS A 46 11.63 -21.84 -5.61
N THR A 47 10.69 -21.06 -5.07
CA THR A 47 11.01 -19.87 -4.24
C THR A 47 11.90 -20.26 -3.05
N ALA A 48 11.50 -21.27 -2.27
CA ALA A 48 12.26 -21.71 -1.09
C ALA A 48 13.65 -22.25 -1.44
N GLU A 49 13.79 -22.96 -2.57
CA GLU A 49 15.06 -23.48 -3.09
C GLU A 49 16.03 -22.33 -3.39
N ILE A 50 15.56 -21.32 -4.15
CA ILE A 50 16.36 -20.13 -4.49
C ILE A 50 16.78 -19.37 -3.23
N ILE A 51 15.90 -19.22 -2.24
CA ILE A 51 16.24 -18.56 -0.97
C ILE A 51 17.34 -19.32 -0.23
N LYS A 52 17.31 -20.65 -0.21
CA LYS A 52 18.36 -21.49 0.40
C LYS A 52 19.71 -21.32 -0.27
N GLU A 53 19.75 -21.30 -1.62
CA GLU A 53 20.99 -21.04 -2.37
C GLU A 53 21.63 -19.70 -1.97
N TYR A 54 20.79 -18.65 -1.81
CA TYR A 54 21.28 -17.33 -1.35
C TYR A 54 21.71 -17.35 0.11
N GLN A 55 21.04 -18.09 0.98
CA GLN A 55 21.46 -18.28 2.37
C GLN A 55 22.85 -18.93 2.46
N GLU A 56 23.07 -19.98 1.67
CA GLU A 56 24.37 -20.68 1.61
C GLU A 56 25.48 -19.75 1.11
N LYS A 57 25.20 -18.92 0.10
CA LYS A 57 26.15 -17.99 -0.49
C LYS A 57 26.41 -16.75 0.38
N TYR A 58 25.39 -16.27 1.10
CA TYR A 58 25.43 -15.06 1.91
C TYR A 58 24.91 -15.31 3.34
N PRO A 59 25.52 -16.22 4.11
CA PRO A 59 24.98 -16.68 5.41
C PRO A 59 24.96 -15.57 6.46
N ASP A 60 25.78 -14.54 6.35
CA ASP A 60 25.80 -13.42 7.27
C ASP A 60 24.65 -12.43 7.00
N ILE A 61 24.13 -12.39 5.77
CA ILE A 61 23.08 -11.42 5.34
C ILE A 61 21.71 -12.08 5.31
N ILE A 62 21.55 -13.24 4.65
CA ILE A 62 20.26 -13.87 4.38
C ILE A 62 19.83 -14.75 5.54
N LYS A 63 18.70 -14.45 6.16
CA LYS A 63 18.13 -15.14 7.33
C LYS A 63 16.69 -15.56 7.00
N PRO A 64 16.49 -16.75 6.40
CA PRO A 64 15.16 -17.19 6.00
C PRO A 64 14.35 -17.73 7.19
N ILE A 65 13.05 -17.57 7.09
CA ILE A 65 12.02 -18.09 7.98
C ILE A 65 11.06 -18.89 7.09
N PHE A 66 11.26 -20.21 7.02
CA PHE A 66 10.44 -21.09 6.21
C PHE A 66 9.24 -21.60 6.99
N GLN A 67 8.04 -21.51 6.40
CA GLN A 67 6.85 -22.16 6.92
C GLN A 67 6.64 -23.52 6.26
N THR A 68 5.94 -24.41 6.94
CA THR A 68 5.53 -25.73 6.42
C THR A 68 4.11 -25.71 5.86
N GLU A 69 3.31 -24.71 6.25
CA GLU A 69 1.94 -24.47 5.81
C GLU A 69 1.74 -22.99 5.54
N ASN A 70 0.89 -22.66 4.56
CA ASN A 70 0.59 -21.26 4.24
C ASN A 70 -0.17 -20.59 5.39
N GLN A 71 0.51 -19.75 6.13
CA GLN A 71 0.01 -19.07 7.32
C GLN A 71 -0.93 -17.90 6.96
N PHE A 72 -0.63 -17.21 5.85
CA PHE A 72 -1.45 -16.08 5.40
C PHE A 72 -2.89 -16.51 5.04
N SER A 73 -3.04 -17.66 4.38
CA SER A 73 -4.35 -18.21 4.01
C SER A 73 -5.19 -18.60 5.25
N GLN A 74 -4.54 -18.91 6.36
CA GLN A 74 -5.17 -19.20 7.65
C GLN A 74 -5.50 -17.92 8.45
N GLY A 75 -5.24 -16.74 7.89
CA GLY A 75 -5.48 -15.46 8.56
C GLY A 75 -4.46 -15.12 9.66
N ILE A 76 -3.33 -15.83 9.72
CA ILE A 76 -2.28 -15.60 10.71
C ILE A 76 -1.51 -14.33 10.33
N PRO A 77 -1.28 -13.41 11.27
CA PRO A 77 -0.50 -12.19 11.03
C PRO A 77 0.99 -12.51 10.98
N ILE A 78 1.46 -12.98 9.81
CA ILE A 78 2.81 -13.54 9.59
C ILE A 78 3.94 -12.62 10.07
N LEU A 79 3.87 -11.34 9.75
CA LEU A 79 4.90 -10.39 10.16
C LEU A 79 4.97 -10.25 11.69
N LYS A 80 3.82 -10.06 12.35
CA LYS A 80 3.75 -9.92 13.80
C LYS A 80 4.24 -11.17 14.52
N LYS A 81 3.84 -12.36 14.03
CA LYS A 81 4.13 -13.64 14.69
C LYS A 81 5.56 -14.12 14.46
N TYR A 82 6.07 -14.00 13.24
CA TYR A 82 7.31 -14.67 12.85
C TYR A 82 8.47 -13.74 12.55
N VAL A 83 8.22 -12.50 12.09
CA VAL A 83 9.27 -11.62 11.56
C VAL A 83 9.66 -10.53 12.54
N TYR A 84 8.71 -9.74 13.01
CA TYR A 84 9.01 -8.60 13.90
C TYR A 84 9.76 -8.99 15.19
N PRO A 85 9.49 -10.13 15.86
CA PRO A 85 10.26 -10.54 17.03
C PRO A 85 11.75 -10.81 16.76
N GLN A 86 12.12 -10.99 15.48
CA GLN A 86 13.49 -11.26 15.07
C GLN A 86 14.24 -10.02 14.58
N VAL A 87 13.56 -8.87 14.48
CA VAL A 87 14.18 -7.61 14.04
C VAL A 87 15.22 -7.15 15.06
N LYS A 88 16.46 -6.95 14.59
CA LYS A 88 17.60 -6.49 15.41
C LYS A 88 18.06 -5.09 15.03
N GLY A 89 17.73 -4.65 13.81
CA GLY A 89 18.17 -3.37 13.29
C GLY A 89 17.53 -2.18 14.01
N LYS A 90 18.30 -1.12 14.22
CA LYS A 90 17.78 0.23 14.57
C LYS A 90 16.89 0.77 13.44
N TYR A 91 17.14 0.32 12.22
CA TYR A 91 16.37 0.64 11.01
C TYR A 91 15.74 -0.60 10.41
N VAL A 92 14.59 -0.42 9.78
CA VAL A 92 13.89 -1.49 9.04
C VAL A 92 13.56 -1.00 7.64
N ALA A 93 13.96 -1.78 6.63
CA ALA A 93 13.56 -1.60 5.24
C ALA A 93 12.56 -2.69 4.86
N LEU A 94 11.61 -2.38 3.96
CA LEU A 94 10.66 -3.35 3.45
C LEU A 94 10.88 -3.58 1.95
N CYS A 95 10.68 -4.81 1.50
CA CYS A 95 10.57 -5.16 0.07
C CYS A 95 9.98 -6.55 -0.07
N GLU A 96 8.87 -6.71 -0.79
CA GLU A 96 8.27 -8.00 -1.10
C GLU A 96 9.13 -8.79 -2.10
N GLY A 97 8.98 -10.12 -2.11
CA GLY A 97 9.78 -11.04 -2.93
C GLY A 97 9.50 -10.99 -4.44
N ASP A 98 8.51 -10.22 -4.87
CA ASP A 98 8.17 -9.94 -6.26
C ASP A 98 8.66 -8.57 -6.76
N ASP A 99 9.20 -7.72 -5.86
CA ASP A 99 9.78 -6.42 -6.15
C ASP A 99 11.32 -6.44 -6.09
N TYR A 100 12.00 -5.38 -6.51
CA TYR A 100 13.46 -5.33 -6.44
C TYR A 100 14.05 -3.93 -6.38
N TRP A 101 15.24 -3.83 -5.82
CA TRP A 101 16.04 -2.60 -5.76
C TRP A 101 17.02 -2.52 -6.92
N ILE A 102 17.27 -1.30 -7.38
CA ILE A 102 18.11 -1.00 -8.54
C ILE A 102 19.29 -0.05 -8.23
N ASP A 103 19.33 0.51 -7.04
CA ASP A 103 20.44 1.37 -6.57
C ASP A 103 21.22 0.66 -5.45
N GLN A 104 22.48 0.38 -5.69
CA GLN A 104 23.38 -0.26 -4.73
C GLN A 104 23.64 0.58 -3.47
N ASN A 105 23.34 1.88 -3.48
CA ASN A 105 23.54 2.79 -2.37
C ASN A 105 22.23 3.18 -1.67
N LYS A 106 21.10 2.52 -2.01
CA LYS A 106 19.79 2.85 -1.44
C LYS A 106 19.81 2.87 0.08
N LEU A 107 20.28 1.78 0.70
CA LEU A 107 20.32 1.66 2.16
C LEU A 107 21.23 2.70 2.79
N GLN A 108 22.44 2.92 2.22
CA GLN A 108 23.38 3.91 2.72
C GLN A 108 22.75 5.31 2.72
N LYS A 109 22.18 5.74 1.59
CA LYS A 109 21.54 7.06 1.45
C LYS A 109 20.44 7.29 2.48
N GLN A 110 19.54 6.30 2.67
CA GLN A 110 18.41 6.44 3.57
C GLN A 110 18.82 6.39 5.03
N VAL A 111 19.78 5.55 5.39
CA VAL A 111 20.28 5.46 6.77
C VAL A 111 21.10 6.73 7.12
N ASP A 112 21.96 7.22 6.24
CA ASP A 112 22.72 8.46 6.47
C ASP A 112 21.76 9.64 6.71
N PHE A 113 20.70 9.74 5.90
CA PHE A 113 19.67 10.75 6.12
C PHE A 113 19.03 10.61 7.49
N LEU A 114 18.59 9.41 7.86
CA LEU A 114 17.95 9.18 9.14
C LEU A 114 18.91 9.38 10.33
N GLU A 115 20.19 9.01 10.21
CA GLU A 115 21.19 9.24 11.28
C GLU A 115 21.42 10.73 11.53
N THR A 116 21.47 11.54 10.48
CA THR A 116 21.70 12.98 10.59
C THR A 116 20.45 13.78 10.96
N ASN A 117 19.24 13.17 10.85
CA ASN A 117 17.96 13.84 11.11
C ASN A 117 17.11 13.03 12.09
N PRO A 118 17.35 13.12 13.40
CA PRO A 118 16.69 12.26 14.41
C PRO A 118 15.19 12.48 14.56
N GLU A 119 14.66 13.60 14.09
CA GLU A 119 13.23 13.91 14.10
C GLU A 119 12.44 13.17 12.99
N TYR A 120 13.14 12.54 12.03
CA TYR A 120 12.50 11.72 11.00
C TYR A 120 12.43 10.26 11.41
N SER A 121 11.27 9.65 11.22
CA SER A 121 11.01 8.22 11.47
C SER A 121 10.80 7.42 10.20
N VAL A 122 10.48 8.09 9.09
CA VAL A 122 10.20 7.50 7.78
C VAL A 122 11.06 8.18 6.74
N CYS A 123 11.79 7.38 5.95
CA CYS A 123 12.50 7.85 4.76
C CYS A 123 12.12 6.95 3.58
N PHE A 124 11.59 7.54 2.50
CA PHE A 124 11.20 6.80 1.32
C PHE A 124 11.72 7.48 0.04
N HIS A 125 11.46 6.86 -1.12
CA HIS A 125 11.84 7.40 -2.43
C HIS A 125 10.78 7.05 -3.49
N PRO A 126 10.73 7.76 -4.64
CA PRO A 126 9.86 7.38 -5.74
C PRO A 126 10.27 6.04 -6.36
N VAL A 127 9.29 5.27 -6.81
CA VAL A 127 9.43 3.91 -7.32
C VAL A 127 9.01 3.84 -8.78
N LYS A 128 9.75 3.10 -9.59
CA LYS A 128 9.37 2.79 -10.97
C LYS A 128 8.39 1.61 -10.97
N PHE A 129 7.20 1.81 -11.53
CA PHE A 129 6.22 0.75 -11.77
C PHE A 129 6.46 0.14 -13.14
N ILE A 130 6.45 -1.19 -13.19
CA ILE A 130 6.44 -1.98 -14.43
C ILE A 130 5.24 -2.92 -14.42
N TYR A 131 4.77 -3.29 -15.59
CA TYR A 131 3.59 -4.12 -15.77
C TYR A 131 3.95 -5.32 -16.63
N GLU A 132 3.75 -6.54 -16.11
CA GLU A 132 4.10 -7.78 -16.82
C GLU A 132 3.27 -7.93 -18.12
N ASP A 133 1.97 -7.57 -18.05
CA ASP A 133 1.03 -7.62 -19.18
C ASP A 133 1.21 -6.46 -20.18
N LYS A 134 1.98 -5.41 -19.80
CA LYS A 134 2.21 -4.21 -20.62
C LYS A 134 3.67 -3.74 -20.49
N PRO A 135 4.64 -4.48 -21.08
CA PRO A 135 6.07 -4.25 -20.85
C PRO A 135 6.57 -2.85 -21.25
N ASN A 136 5.87 -2.18 -22.18
CA ASN A 136 6.20 -0.82 -22.62
C ASN A 136 5.58 0.26 -21.71
N LYS A 137 4.71 -0.11 -20.74
CA LYS A 137 4.10 0.82 -19.81
C LYS A 137 4.94 0.92 -18.55
N THR A 138 5.40 2.13 -18.24
CA THR A 138 6.06 2.42 -16.96
C THR A 138 5.53 3.73 -16.40
N ASN A 139 5.54 3.87 -15.08
CA ASN A 139 5.27 5.13 -14.41
C ASN A 139 6.08 5.24 -13.13
N ILE A 140 6.20 6.45 -12.61
CA ILE A 140 6.87 6.73 -11.32
C ILE A 140 5.80 7.08 -10.29
N TYR A 141 5.88 6.46 -9.12
CA TYR A 141 5.01 6.74 -7.99
C TYR A 141 5.83 7.03 -6.72
N PRO A 142 5.41 8.01 -5.91
CA PRO A 142 4.39 8.98 -6.20
C PRO A 142 4.79 9.94 -7.33
N SER A 143 3.79 10.60 -7.92
CA SER A 143 4.05 11.56 -9.00
C SER A 143 4.86 12.77 -8.51
N LYS A 144 5.59 13.44 -9.42
CA LYS A 144 6.31 14.68 -9.12
C LYS A 144 5.43 15.75 -8.46
N LYS A 145 4.12 15.76 -8.76
CA LYS A 145 3.17 16.69 -8.14
C LYS A 145 3.04 16.41 -6.64
N ILE A 146 2.86 15.15 -6.25
CA ILE A 146 2.76 14.74 -4.84
C ILE A 146 4.07 15.02 -4.10
N LEU A 147 5.23 14.75 -4.72
CA LEU A 147 6.54 14.98 -4.11
C LEU A 147 6.85 16.46 -3.82
N LYS A 148 6.18 17.39 -4.50
CA LYS A 148 6.29 18.84 -4.24
C LYS A 148 5.39 19.33 -3.11
N GLU A 149 4.47 18.50 -2.62
CA GLU A 149 3.58 18.85 -1.51
C GLU A 149 4.28 18.63 -0.16
N ASN A 150 3.71 19.20 0.90
CA ASN A 150 4.18 18.90 2.27
C ASN A 150 3.75 17.49 2.66
N LEU A 151 4.70 16.56 2.75
CA LEU A 151 4.47 15.16 3.04
C LEU A 151 4.42 14.93 4.55
N THR A 152 3.22 15.12 5.12
CA THR A 152 2.96 15.00 6.56
C THR A 152 2.14 13.76 6.90
N PHE A 153 2.04 13.47 8.21
CA PHE A 153 1.14 12.45 8.74
C PHE A 153 -0.32 12.69 8.29
N GLU A 154 -0.82 13.93 8.35
CA GLU A 154 -2.18 14.29 7.95
C GLU A 154 -2.41 14.07 6.45
N LYS A 155 -1.38 14.27 5.62
CA LYS A 155 -1.45 13.92 4.20
C LYS A 155 -1.48 12.42 4.00
N LEU A 156 -0.66 11.69 4.76
CA LEU A 156 -0.60 10.22 4.70
C LEU A 156 -1.90 9.57 5.19
N LEU A 157 -2.62 10.17 6.15
CA LEU A 157 -3.96 9.72 6.55
C LEU A 157 -4.97 9.68 5.39
N LYS A 158 -4.79 10.53 4.38
CA LYS A 158 -5.72 10.65 3.24
C LYS A 158 -5.29 9.85 2.02
N VAL A 159 -3.99 9.72 1.78
CA VAL A 159 -3.43 9.10 0.58
C VAL A 159 -2.13 8.38 0.94
N ASN A 160 -2.07 7.09 0.66
CA ASN A 160 -0.81 6.36 0.73
C ASN A 160 0.10 6.77 -0.44
N PHE A 161 1.09 7.62 -0.17
CA PHE A 161 2.09 8.06 -1.15
C PHE A 161 3.44 7.33 -0.99
N ILE A 162 3.53 6.36 -0.10
CA ILE A 162 4.73 5.57 0.16
C ILE A 162 4.53 4.18 -0.41
N GLN A 163 5.44 3.73 -1.27
CA GLN A 163 5.45 2.35 -1.76
C GLN A 163 6.29 1.48 -0.83
N THR A 164 5.82 0.28 -0.50
CA THR A 164 6.43 -0.65 0.46
C THR A 164 7.93 -0.84 0.20
N ASN A 165 8.33 -1.13 -1.04
CA ASN A 165 9.72 -1.41 -1.40
C ASN A 165 10.65 -0.18 -1.44
N SER A 166 10.11 1.02 -1.13
CA SER A 166 10.87 2.27 -1.09
C SER A 166 11.31 2.70 0.30
N VAL A 167 10.65 2.20 1.35
CA VAL A 167 10.71 2.77 2.68
C VAL A 167 11.83 2.21 3.53
N VAL A 168 12.42 3.07 4.35
CA VAL A 168 13.22 2.74 5.54
C VAL A 168 12.64 3.47 6.73
N TYR A 169 12.38 2.75 7.82
CA TYR A 169 11.93 3.30 9.07
C TYR A 169 13.07 3.39 10.09
N ARG A 170 13.07 4.41 10.92
CA ARG A 170 13.68 4.35 12.23
C ARG A 170 12.78 3.48 13.10
N TRP A 171 13.24 2.26 13.39
CA TRP A 171 12.44 1.31 14.15
C TRP A 171 12.35 1.71 15.60
N ARG A 172 11.17 2.15 16.03
CA ARG A 172 10.92 2.65 17.39
C ARG A 172 9.97 1.77 18.18
N PHE A 173 9.58 0.65 17.62
CA PHE A 173 8.69 -0.28 18.26
C PHE A 173 9.51 -1.35 18.97
N ASP A 174 9.40 -1.42 20.27
CA ASP A 174 9.76 -2.61 21.03
C ASP A 174 8.58 -3.60 21.03
N SER A 175 8.82 -4.82 21.47
CA SER A 175 7.81 -5.89 21.49
C SER A 175 6.55 -5.54 22.29
N VAL A 176 6.66 -4.68 23.29
CA VAL A 176 5.54 -4.29 24.18
C VAL A 176 4.64 -3.25 23.51
N ASN A 177 5.23 -2.27 22.82
CA ASN A 177 4.47 -1.25 22.09
C ASN A 177 3.81 -1.81 20.82
N PHE A 178 4.41 -2.81 20.19
CA PHE A 178 3.85 -3.46 19.00
C PHE A 178 2.49 -4.11 19.24
N ASP A 179 2.32 -4.77 20.39
CA ASP A 179 1.07 -5.49 20.67
C ASP A 179 -0.14 -4.57 20.80
N ASN A 180 0.06 -3.33 21.18
CA ASN A 180 -1.00 -2.33 21.34
C ASN A 180 -1.34 -1.61 20.00
N ILE A 181 -0.40 -1.57 19.06
CA ILE A 181 -0.53 -0.78 17.82
C ILE A 181 -0.83 -1.69 16.62
N LEU A 182 -0.20 -2.87 16.55
CA LEU A 182 -0.38 -3.76 15.40
C LEU A 182 -1.69 -4.54 15.48
N VAL A 183 -2.61 -4.15 14.62
CA VAL A 183 -3.91 -4.79 14.47
C VAL A 183 -3.80 -5.92 13.43
N PRO A 184 -4.06 -7.18 13.80
CA PRO A 184 -4.02 -8.29 12.86
C PRO A 184 -5.20 -8.24 11.87
N GLY A 185 -4.99 -8.78 10.65
CA GLY A 185 -6.07 -8.93 9.67
C GLY A 185 -6.59 -7.63 9.08
N ILE A 186 -5.75 -6.60 8.97
CA ILE A 186 -6.02 -5.35 8.26
C ILE A 186 -5.43 -5.37 6.86
N LEU A 187 -5.99 -4.57 5.97
CA LEU A 187 -5.49 -4.34 4.62
C LEU A 187 -5.82 -2.90 4.19
N PRO A 188 -4.88 -2.12 3.63
CA PRO A 188 -3.45 -2.44 3.43
C PRO A 188 -2.63 -2.33 4.72
N GLY A 189 -1.85 -3.37 5.03
CA GLY A 189 -1.04 -3.44 6.24
C GLY A 189 0.19 -2.54 6.20
N ASP A 190 0.79 -2.37 5.01
CA ASP A 190 1.91 -1.49 4.75
C ASP A 190 1.56 -0.02 5.03
N TRP A 191 0.41 0.46 4.53
CA TRP A 191 -0.04 1.82 4.79
C TRP A 191 -0.26 2.08 6.28
N TYR A 192 -0.86 1.12 6.98
CA TYR A 192 -1.01 1.20 8.44
C TYR A 192 0.34 1.33 9.15
N LEU A 193 1.33 0.53 8.74
CA LEU A 193 2.69 0.59 9.30
C LEU A 193 3.37 1.93 9.00
N HIS A 194 3.19 2.47 7.79
CA HIS A 194 3.67 3.82 7.44
C HIS A 194 3.08 4.88 8.39
N LEU A 195 1.77 4.79 8.66
CA LEU A 195 1.07 5.71 9.57
C LEU A 195 1.58 5.58 11.01
N CYS A 196 1.81 4.36 11.50
CA CYS A 196 2.36 4.15 12.84
C CYS A 196 3.72 4.86 13.01
N HIS A 197 4.61 4.74 12.03
CA HIS A 197 5.92 5.41 12.09
C HIS A 197 5.81 6.91 11.87
N ALA A 198 4.93 7.37 10.98
CA ALA A 198 4.71 8.79 10.72
C ALA A 198 4.04 9.53 11.89
N LYS A 199 3.33 8.82 12.79
CA LYS A 199 2.75 9.39 14.02
C LYS A 199 3.84 9.80 15.02
N VAL A 200 5.00 9.12 15.01
CA VAL A 200 6.07 9.32 16.00
C VAL A 200 7.29 10.08 15.43
N GLY A 201 7.24 10.52 14.19
CA GLY A 201 8.29 11.33 13.57
C GLY A 201 7.94 11.81 12.18
N LYS A 202 8.77 12.68 11.61
CA LYS A 202 8.56 13.26 10.28
C LYS A 202 8.80 12.24 9.16
N ILE A 203 8.27 12.55 7.98
CA ILE A 203 8.44 11.78 6.74
C ILE A 203 9.42 12.53 5.85
N ALA A 204 10.45 11.84 5.36
CA ALA A 204 11.42 12.35 4.39
C ALA A 204 11.30 11.63 3.04
N VAL A 205 11.68 12.32 1.97
CA VAL A 205 11.82 11.75 0.63
C VAL A 205 13.21 12.04 0.06
N ILE A 206 13.85 10.99 -0.48
CA ILE A 206 15.02 11.09 -1.35
C ILE A 206 14.52 10.98 -2.79
N ASN A 207 14.80 11.99 -3.64
CA ASN A 207 14.17 12.08 -4.98
C ASN A 207 14.77 11.12 -6.03
N ASP A 208 15.61 10.17 -5.64
CA ASP A 208 16.18 9.15 -6.52
C ASP A 208 15.19 7.98 -6.69
N VAL A 209 15.05 7.46 -7.90
CA VAL A 209 14.30 6.22 -8.12
C VAL A 209 15.24 5.05 -7.85
N MET A 210 15.04 4.34 -6.73
CA MET A 210 15.96 3.30 -6.26
C MET A 210 15.34 1.90 -6.20
N SER A 211 14.05 1.75 -6.53
CA SER A 211 13.38 0.45 -6.60
C SER A 211 12.38 0.37 -7.75
N VAL A 212 11.97 -0.85 -8.04
CA VAL A 212 10.96 -1.19 -9.04
C VAL A 212 9.86 -2.00 -8.38
N TYR A 213 8.61 -1.55 -8.55
CA TYR A 213 7.41 -2.26 -8.18
C TYR A 213 6.85 -3.01 -9.40
N ARG A 214 6.64 -4.30 -9.23
CA ARG A 214 6.16 -5.18 -10.30
C ARG A 214 4.65 -5.41 -10.18
N ARG A 215 3.90 -5.17 -11.26
CA ARG A 215 2.49 -5.55 -11.35
C ARG A 215 2.35 -6.76 -12.26
N HIS A 216 1.94 -7.88 -11.68
CA HIS A 216 1.76 -9.17 -12.32
C HIS A 216 0.47 -9.84 -11.85
N SER A 217 -0.02 -10.85 -12.55
CA SER A 217 -1.31 -11.48 -12.29
C SER A 217 -1.45 -12.16 -10.92
N GLY A 218 -0.34 -12.51 -10.27
CA GLY A 218 -0.32 -13.11 -8.93
C GLY A 218 -0.33 -12.12 -7.76
N GLY A 219 -0.20 -10.81 -8.03
CA GLY A 219 -0.15 -9.78 -6.98
C GLY A 219 -1.52 -9.49 -6.35
N VAL A 220 -1.57 -9.25 -5.05
CA VAL A 220 -2.82 -8.96 -4.29
C VAL A 220 -3.61 -7.79 -4.88
N TRP A 221 -2.91 -6.78 -5.45
CA TRP A 221 -3.50 -5.54 -5.99
C TRP A 221 -3.70 -5.56 -7.50
N THR A 222 -3.43 -6.66 -8.17
CA THR A 222 -3.42 -6.75 -9.63
C THR A 222 -4.64 -7.44 -10.23
N ASP A 223 -5.72 -7.55 -9.50
CA ASP A 223 -6.95 -8.01 -10.12
C ASP A 223 -7.28 -7.09 -11.30
N THR A 224 -7.14 -7.64 -12.50
CA THR A 224 -7.15 -6.93 -13.79
C THR A 224 -8.48 -6.27 -14.12
N ASP A 225 -9.53 -6.62 -13.41
CA ASP A 225 -10.79 -5.87 -13.41
C ASP A 225 -10.63 -4.64 -12.50
N ALA A 226 -9.99 -3.63 -13.03
CA ALA A 226 -9.61 -2.36 -12.44
C ALA A 226 -10.78 -1.50 -11.90
N THR A 227 -11.86 -2.10 -11.44
CA THR A 227 -12.86 -1.42 -10.65
C THR A 227 -12.59 -1.74 -9.19
N ASN A 228 -12.44 -0.73 -8.34
CA ASN A 228 -12.38 -0.85 -6.88
C ASN A 228 -13.48 -1.80 -6.30
N LYS A 229 -14.49 -2.12 -7.10
CA LYS A 229 -15.61 -2.97 -6.73
C LYS A 229 -15.21 -4.39 -6.35
N ASN A 230 -14.37 -5.06 -7.15
CA ASN A 230 -13.94 -6.44 -6.84
C ASN A 230 -12.97 -6.47 -5.66
N LEU A 231 -12.11 -5.46 -5.54
CA LEU A 231 -11.21 -5.30 -4.41
C LEU A 231 -12.01 -5.15 -3.09
N HIS A 232 -12.95 -4.22 -3.04
CA HIS A 232 -13.81 -4.03 -1.87
C HIS A 232 -14.65 -5.27 -1.55
N ARG A 233 -15.13 -6.00 -2.58
CA ARG A 233 -15.87 -7.23 -2.36
C ARG A 233 -15.05 -8.30 -1.64
N ARG A 234 -13.75 -8.42 -1.99
CA ARG A 234 -12.84 -9.40 -1.37
C ARG A 234 -12.30 -8.93 -0.02
N HIS A 235 -11.93 -7.68 0.07
CA HIS A 235 -11.10 -7.18 1.16
C HIS A 235 -11.75 -6.09 2.01
N GLY A 236 -12.97 -5.65 1.71
CA GLY A 236 -13.61 -4.49 2.32
C GLY A 236 -13.72 -4.57 3.84
N LEU A 237 -13.99 -5.75 4.43
CA LEU A 237 -13.95 -5.94 5.89
C LEU A 237 -12.56 -5.64 6.48
N LYS A 238 -11.49 -6.09 5.83
CA LYS A 238 -10.11 -5.83 6.26
C LYS A 238 -9.75 -4.35 6.09
N GLU A 239 -10.27 -3.72 5.03
CA GLU A 239 -10.09 -2.28 4.80
C GLU A 239 -10.83 -1.47 5.86
N ILE A 240 -12.09 -1.77 6.15
CA ILE A 240 -12.87 -1.12 7.22
C ILE A 240 -12.13 -1.25 8.55
N LYS A 241 -11.62 -2.45 8.86
CA LYS A 241 -10.85 -2.69 10.08
C LYS A 241 -9.60 -1.81 10.14
N MET A 242 -8.90 -1.63 9.03
CA MET A 242 -7.73 -0.73 8.94
C MET A 242 -8.13 0.71 9.21
N TYR A 243 -9.14 1.26 8.50
CA TYR A 243 -9.59 2.63 8.69
C TYR A 243 -10.11 2.89 10.11
N ASN A 244 -10.84 1.92 10.69
CA ASN A 244 -11.29 2.01 12.07
C ASN A 244 -10.12 2.04 13.06
N SER A 245 -9.12 1.19 12.85
CA SER A 245 -7.91 1.16 13.69
C SER A 245 -7.12 2.47 13.61
N VAL A 246 -7.03 3.06 12.42
CA VAL A 246 -6.46 4.41 12.26
C VAL A 246 -7.27 5.44 13.03
N TYR A 247 -8.60 5.42 12.92
CA TYR A 247 -9.48 6.34 13.63
C TYR A 247 -9.30 6.25 15.15
N GLU A 248 -9.33 5.03 15.68
CA GLU A 248 -9.28 4.78 17.13
C GLU A 248 -7.89 5.03 17.73
N ILE A 249 -6.82 4.64 17.03
CA ILE A 249 -5.46 4.54 17.60
C ILE A 249 -4.56 5.70 17.13
N LEU A 250 -4.63 6.08 15.85
CA LEU A 250 -3.65 7.00 15.27
C LEU A 250 -4.20 8.41 15.03
N ALA A 251 -5.46 8.54 14.71
CA ALA A 251 -6.11 9.81 14.39
C ALA A 251 -6.82 10.44 15.60
N ASP A 252 -6.62 9.90 16.82
CA ASP A 252 -7.16 10.41 18.08
C ASP A 252 -8.69 10.66 18.01
N LYS A 253 -9.43 9.77 17.34
CA LYS A 253 -10.89 9.87 17.07
C LYS A 253 -11.29 11.18 16.38
N SER A 254 -10.41 11.71 15.55
CA SER A 254 -10.61 12.99 14.86
C SER A 254 -11.87 12.98 13.99
N GLU A 255 -12.82 13.89 14.26
CA GLU A 255 -14.02 14.08 13.45
C GLU A 255 -13.68 14.43 12.00
N LYS A 256 -12.60 15.19 11.80
CA LYS A 256 -12.10 15.50 10.46
C LYS A 256 -11.67 14.24 9.70
N TYR A 257 -10.89 13.34 10.33
CA TYR A 257 -10.52 12.07 9.70
C TYR A 257 -11.76 11.21 9.42
N LEU A 258 -12.67 11.12 10.39
CA LEU A 258 -13.92 10.39 10.24
C LEU A 258 -14.70 10.86 9.01
N CYS A 259 -14.97 12.16 8.90
CA CYS A 259 -15.81 12.71 7.83
C CYS A 259 -15.11 12.81 6.47
N GLU A 260 -13.81 13.11 6.43
CA GLU A 260 -13.09 13.34 5.17
C GLU A 260 -12.49 12.07 4.57
N THR A 261 -12.25 11.03 5.39
CA THR A 261 -11.53 9.82 4.96
C THR A 261 -12.30 8.53 5.26
N TYR A 262 -12.66 8.29 6.50
CA TYR A 262 -13.19 6.99 6.91
C TYR A 262 -14.64 6.76 6.42
N LEU A 263 -15.58 7.65 6.72
CA LEU A 263 -16.97 7.48 6.30
C LEU A 263 -17.16 7.38 4.77
N PRO A 264 -16.46 8.16 3.93
CA PRO A 264 -16.52 7.98 2.48
C PRO A 264 -16.13 6.58 2.01
N VAL A 265 -15.05 6.02 2.55
CA VAL A 265 -14.58 4.68 2.18
C VAL A 265 -15.51 3.60 2.75
N PHE A 266 -15.89 3.74 4.02
CA PHE A 266 -16.85 2.82 4.65
C PHE A 266 -18.14 2.71 3.83
N LYS A 267 -18.72 3.85 3.49
CA LYS A 267 -19.94 3.91 2.66
C LYS A 267 -19.72 3.28 1.28
N GLN A 268 -18.58 3.53 0.64
CA GLN A 268 -18.27 2.95 -0.66
C GLN A 268 -18.22 1.41 -0.59
N ILE A 269 -17.62 0.85 0.46
CA ILE A 269 -17.54 -0.60 0.68
C ILE A 269 -18.94 -1.17 0.93
N VAL A 270 -19.73 -0.55 1.79
CA VAL A 270 -21.12 -0.97 2.09
C VAL A 270 -22.01 -0.91 0.85
N ASP A 271 -21.97 0.21 0.10
CA ASP A 271 -22.71 0.35 -1.16
C ASP A 271 -22.28 -0.71 -2.19
N ASN A 272 -21.01 -1.10 -2.19
CA ASN A 272 -20.51 -2.18 -3.04
C ASN A 272 -21.11 -3.52 -2.65
N TYR A 273 -21.13 -3.89 -1.37
CA TYR A 273 -21.74 -5.12 -0.90
C TYR A 273 -23.25 -5.16 -1.20
N TYR A 274 -23.98 -4.05 -1.03
CA TYR A 274 -25.39 -3.96 -1.45
C TYR A 274 -25.53 -4.23 -2.96
N SER A 275 -24.64 -3.70 -3.79
CA SER A 275 -24.72 -3.88 -5.25
C SER A 275 -24.49 -5.32 -5.72
N PHE A 276 -23.81 -6.14 -4.90
CA PHE A 276 -23.57 -7.57 -5.15
C PHE A 276 -24.51 -8.51 -4.38
N GLY A 277 -25.36 -7.98 -3.49
CA GLY A 277 -26.24 -8.80 -2.64
C GLY A 277 -25.49 -9.56 -1.53
N ASP A 278 -24.31 -9.11 -1.12
CA ASP A 278 -23.48 -9.73 -0.07
C ASP A 278 -24.05 -9.41 1.34
N VAL A 279 -25.28 -9.88 1.62
CA VAL A 279 -26.07 -9.54 2.83
C VAL A 279 -25.35 -9.93 4.13
N ASP A 280 -24.70 -11.08 4.14
CA ASP A 280 -23.97 -11.58 5.32
C ASP A 280 -22.83 -10.63 5.72
N LYS A 281 -22.07 -10.11 4.74
CA LYS A 281 -21.00 -9.13 5.00
C LYS A 281 -21.55 -7.80 5.51
N ILE A 282 -22.71 -7.37 5.03
CA ILE A 282 -23.37 -6.16 5.52
C ILE A 282 -23.79 -6.36 6.98
N ALA A 283 -24.39 -7.51 7.31
CA ALA A 283 -24.78 -7.85 8.67
C ALA A 283 -23.57 -7.90 9.62
N GLU A 284 -22.46 -8.49 9.17
CA GLU A 284 -21.21 -8.55 9.91
C GLU A 284 -20.65 -7.14 10.19
N ILE A 285 -20.58 -6.27 9.16
CA ILE A 285 -20.13 -4.87 9.32
C ILE A 285 -21.03 -4.12 10.31
N LYS A 286 -22.35 -4.26 10.18
CA LYS A 286 -23.29 -3.60 11.09
C LYS A 286 -23.12 -4.07 12.53
N SER A 287 -22.83 -5.35 12.73
CA SER A 287 -22.57 -5.91 14.07
C SER A 287 -21.26 -5.43 14.66
N LEU A 288 -20.18 -5.37 13.85
CA LEU A 288 -18.85 -4.96 14.31
C LEU A 288 -18.70 -3.45 14.51
N TYR A 289 -19.39 -2.64 13.71
CA TYR A 289 -19.25 -1.18 13.66
C TYR A 289 -20.60 -0.45 13.65
N PRO A 290 -21.50 -0.67 14.62
CA PRO A 290 -22.88 -0.18 14.57
C PRO A 290 -22.97 1.35 14.47
N GLU A 291 -22.20 2.09 15.25
CA GLU A 291 -22.22 3.56 15.24
C GLU A 291 -21.70 4.14 13.92
N ILE A 292 -20.61 3.57 13.38
CA ILE A 292 -20.03 4.01 12.11
C ILE A 292 -20.96 3.67 10.96
N PHE A 293 -21.65 2.52 11.02
CA PHE A 293 -22.63 2.09 10.03
C PHE A 293 -23.79 3.09 9.94
N GLU A 294 -24.37 3.47 11.07
CA GLU A 294 -25.47 4.47 11.10
C GLU A 294 -25.00 5.85 10.61
N LYS A 295 -23.83 6.30 11.04
CA LYS A 295 -23.22 7.55 10.52
C LYS A 295 -23.00 7.49 9.02
N ALA A 296 -22.54 6.35 8.48
CA ALA A 296 -22.29 6.17 7.04
C ALA A 296 -23.59 6.18 6.22
N LEU A 297 -24.69 5.63 6.73
CA LEU A 297 -26.00 5.70 6.07
C LEU A 297 -26.50 7.14 5.94
N GLN A 298 -26.28 7.97 6.96
CA GLN A 298 -26.66 9.38 6.98
C GLN A 298 -25.65 10.26 6.22
N PHE A 299 -24.43 9.75 5.97
CA PHE A 299 -23.37 10.49 5.34
C PHE A 299 -23.70 10.86 3.89
N GLN A 300 -23.89 12.17 3.64
CA GLN A 300 -24.06 12.71 2.31
C GLN A 300 -22.70 13.17 1.80
N ASN A 301 -22.05 12.36 0.96
CA ASN A 301 -20.75 12.72 0.38
C ASN A 301 -20.83 14.07 -0.38
N PRO A 302 -20.19 15.14 0.10
CA PRO A 302 -20.23 16.46 -0.54
C PRO A 302 -19.65 16.45 -1.96
N MET A 303 -18.65 15.59 -2.21
CA MET A 303 -18.07 15.40 -3.55
C MET A 303 -19.02 14.67 -4.49
N GLY A 304 -19.82 13.72 -4.01
CA GLY A 304 -20.83 13.04 -4.81
C GLY A 304 -21.94 13.99 -5.30
N LYS A 305 -22.33 14.96 -4.48
CA LYS A 305 -23.25 16.03 -4.91
C LYS A 305 -22.66 16.93 -6.00
N LYS A 306 -21.39 17.34 -5.87
CA LYS A 306 -20.67 18.09 -6.91
C LYS A 306 -20.55 17.28 -8.19
N LEU A 307 -20.13 16.02 -8.12
CA LEU A 307 -19.98 15.15 -9.30
C LEU A 307 -21.32 14.88 -10.01
N LYS A 308 -22.42 14.66 -9.26
CA LYS A 308 -23.78 14.56 -9.84
C LYS A 308 -24.21 15.86 -10.52
N LYS A 309 -23.88 17.02 -9.92
CA LYS A 309 -24.12 18.33 -10.52
C LYS A 309 -23.32 18.50 -11.82
N TYR A 310 -22.02 18.18 -11.82
CA TYR A 310 -21.19 18.25 -13.02
C TYR A 310 -21.64 17.25 -14.11
N LYS A 311 -21.96 15.99 -13.76
CA LYS A 311 -22.53 15.05 -14.74
C LYS A 311 -23.82 15.58 -15.36
N LYS A 312 -24.71 16.18 -14.57
CA LYS A 312 -25.95 16.80 -15.09
C LYS A 312 -25.65 17.96 -16.04
N TYR A 313 -24.66 18.81 -15.73
CA TYR A 313 -24.23 19.89 -16.63
C TYR A 313 -23.61 19.36 -17.92
N TYR A 314 -22.74 18.36 -17.86
CA TYR A 314 -22.15 17.72 -19.06
C TYR A 314 -23.21 17.06 -19.94
N THR A 315 -24.22 16.40 -19.35
CA THR A 315 -25.33 15.81 -20.11
C THR A 315 -26.16 16.91 -20.80
N ILE A 316 -26.43 18.02 -20.12
CA ILE A 316 -27.16 19.17 -20.73
C ILE A 316 -26.35 19.80 -21.85
N LEU A 317 -25.04 20.03 -21.67
CA LEU A 317 -24.14 20.53 -22.71
C LEU A 317 -24.09 19.62 -23.94
N LEU A 318 -24.04 18.31 -23.72
CA LEU A 318 -24.04 17.32 -24.82
C LEU A 318 -25.36 17.37 -25.61
N ILE A 319 -26.50 17.45 -24.89
CA ILE A 319 -27.81 17.56 -25.56
C ILE A 319 -27.90 18.87 -26.34
N VAL A 320 -27.47 20.00 -25.77
CA VAL A 320 -27.45 21.29 -26.48
C VAL A 320 -26.57 21.26 -27.71
N SER A 321 -25.39 20.63 -27.62
CA SER A 321 -24.45 20.47 -28.75
C SER A 321 -25.05 19.61 -29.86
N ILE A 322 -25.79 18.56 -29.54
CA ILE A 322 -26.50 17.71 -30.51
C ILE A 322 -27.61 18.47 -31.19
N ILE A 323 -28.41 19.24 -30.42
CA ILE A 323 -29.50 20.08 -30.99
C ILE A 323 -28.95 21.14 -31.93
N LEU A 324 -27.86 21.82 -31.57
CA LEU A 324 -27.20 22.81 -32.42
C LEU A 324 -26.64 22.18 -33.70
N PHE A 325 -26.07 20.99 -33.61
CA PHE A 325 -25.60 20.24 -34.77
C PHE A 325 -26.78 19.89 -35.71
N LEU A 326 -27.90 19.40 -35.19
CA LEU A 326 -29.08 19.04 -35.98
C LEU A 326 -29.71 20.31 -36.63
N LEU A 327 -29.75 21.45 -35.93
CA LEU A 327 -30.24 22.73 -36.47
C LEU A 327 -29.36 23.21 -37.65
N ASN A 328 -28.02 23.09 -37.49
CA ASN A 328 -27.10 23.42 -38.58
C ASN A 328 -27.26 22.51 -39.80
N VAL A 329 -27.51 21.23 -39.60
CA VAL A 329 -27.78 20.26 -40.69
C VAL A 329 -29.08 20.60 -41.41
N ILE A 330 -30.16 20.93 -40.67
CA ILE A 330 -31.45 21.35 -41.25
C ILE A 330 -31.28 22.64 -42.05
N GLN A 331 -30.52 23.61 -41.53
CA GLN A 331 -30.26 24.89 -42.21
C GLN A 331 -29.47 24.70 -43.51
N LEU A 332 -28.52 23.72 -43.50
CA LEU A 332 -27.76 23.35 -44.72
C LEU A 332 -28.64 22.67 -45.79
N ILE A 333 -29.59 21.84 -45.37
CA ILE A 333 -30.54 21.17 -46.27
C ILE A 333 -31.47 22.21 -46.90
N CYS A 334 -32.01 23.16 -46.10
CA CYS A 334 -32.89 24.24 -46.62
C CYS A 334 -32.16 25.26 -47.52
N LEU A 335 -30.83 25.28 -47.57
CA LEU A 335 -30.04 26.11 -48.46
C LEU A 335 -29.67 25.39 -49.78
N LEU A 336 -29.95 24.10 -49.86
CA LEU A 336 -29.67 23.25 -51.01
C LEU A 336 -30.92 22.92 -51.88
N ASP A 337 -32.12 23.24 -51.31
CA ASP A 337 -33.42 23.31 -52.03
C ASP A 337 -33.69 24.75 -52.54
#